data_2731d0bbc54013d154c46ab06e8a34bb
#
_entry.id   2731d0bbc54013d154c46ab06e8a34bb
#
_cell.length_a   1.000
_cell.length_b   1.000
_cell.length_c   1.000
_cell.angle_alpha   90.00
_cell.angle_beta   90.00
_cell.angle_gamma   90.00
#
_symmetry.space_group_name_H-M   'P 1'
#
loop_
_entity.id
_entity.type
_entity.pdbx_description
1 polymer ?
#
loop_
_entity_poly.entity_id
_entity_poly.type
_entity_poly.pdbx_seq_one_letter_code
_entity_poly.pdbx_strand_id
1 'polypeptide(L)'
;MSGGRRSWAGLMMLLVLGTVAAAQPATPPAADTFTGHPRVVIISDIGNEPDDQMSFVRLMLYSNELDLEAMIASTSTWQKNATHPETMHAIVQAYGQVRPNLLLHAKGWPAAEELDQRIFTGQTAYGMAATGEGKASAGSRALVKAIERDDPRPLWVCLWGGANTLAEALIDLRATHSPAEAERMISRLRISSISDQDDAGPWIRREFPTLFYVVKPSPPNGEEYFYATWTGISGDLYYREGTGADTSLVTNEWLEANIRAKGPMGKMYPRFLFIMEGDTPSYLGLIDNGLNAYRRPDWGGWGGRYVYRQPYGEPHAIWTQGGDQFARASSQDRVRGIDGVEHVSDQATIWRWREAYQNDFAARMDWTVKDFAHANHNPELVVNGQAGTAPVELTVDANQVIPLDATGSKDPDGQTLHYRWWVYEEAGLSGTHGADVTIRNADGQQAEAVIHSPCRAGWIPGMPCRGEGVAHIILEVTDEGRPRLTSYRRIILHVRAPHENR
;
A
#
# COMPACT_ATOMS: atom_id res chain seq x y z
N MET A 1 -30.59 -85.64 -0.72
CA MET A 1 -29.30 -85.20 -0.18
C MET A 1 -28.59 -84.49 -1.29
N SER A 2 -28.68 -83.19 -1.36
CA SER A 2 -28.00 -82.36 -2.42
C SER A 2 -27.39 -81.21 -1.71
N GLY A 3 -26.03 -81.18 -1.73
CA GLY A 3 -25.24 -80.13 -1.17
C GLY A 3 -25.10 -78.97 -2.13
N GLY A 4 -25.59 -77.81 -1.76
CA GLY A 4 -25.40 -76.56 -2.53
C GLY A 4 -24.05 -75.89 -2.22
N ARG A 5 -23.22 -75.71 -3.22
CA ARG A 5 -21.98 -74.86 -3.16
C ARG A 5 -22.35 -73.38 -3.35
N ARG A 6 -22.14 -72.58 -2.34
CA ARG A 6 -22.18 -71.10 -2.47
C ARG A 6 -20.81 -70.56 -2.99
N SER A 7 -20.82 -69.99 -4.20
CA SER A 7 -19.69 -69.28 -4.76
C SER A 7 -19.66 -67.83 -4.21
N TRP A 8 -18.58 -67.45 -3.59
CA TRP A 8 -18.30 -66.06 -3.19
C TRP A 8 -17.60 -65.35 -4.38
N ALA A 9 -18.29 -64.41 -5.00
CA ALA A 9 -17.68 -63.51 -5.94
C ALA A 9 -17.05 -62.33 -5.16
N GLY A 10 -15.72 -62.26 -5.14
CA GLY A 10 -14.99 -61.16 -4.53
C GLY A 10 -15.07 -59.93 -5.43
N LEU A 11 -15.67 -58.86 -4.90
CA LEU A 11 -15.69 -57.53 -5.53
C LEU A 11 -14.37 -56.86 -5.26
N MET A 12 -13.51 -56.79 -6.28
CA MET A 12 -12.22 -56.09 -6.23
C MET A 12 -12.48 -54.59 -6.46
N MET A 13 -12.47 -53.79 -5.40
CA MET A 13 -12.64 -52.35 -5.43
C MET A 13 -11.30 -51.72 -5.86
N LEU A 14 -11.20 -51.28 -7.12
CA LEU A 14 -10.04 -50.45 -7.59
C LEU A 14 -10.11 -49.06 -6.93
N LEU A 15 -9.20 -48.83 -5.97
CA LEU A 15 -8.93 -47.49 -5.47
C LEU A 15 -8.15 -46.75 -6.56
N VAL A 16 -8.81 -45.84 -7.28
CA VAL A 16 -8.16 -44.82 -8.12
C VAL A 16 -7.61 -43.73 -7.17
N LEU A 17 -6.35 -43.82 -6.82
CA LEU A 17 -5.61 -42.75 -6.18
C LEU A 17 -5.43 -41.60 -7.22
N GLY A 18 -6.41 -40.70 -7.26
CA GLY A 18 -6.24 -39.45 -7.97
C GLY A 18 -5.13 -38.64 -7.28
N THR A 19 -4.01 -38.49 -7.97
CA THR A 19 -2.98 -37.50 -7.56
C THR A 19 -3.61 -36.12 -7.65
N VAL A 20 -3.96 -35.52 -6.49
CA VAL A 20 -4.29 -34.12 -6.39
C VAL A 20 -2.99 -33.38 -6.73
N ALA A 21 -2.88 -32.91 -7.96
CA ALA A 21 -1.82 -31.99 -8.33
C ALA A 21 -1.97 -30.75 -7.43
N ALA A 22 -1.02 -30.56 -6.51
CA ALA A 22 -0.96 -29.33 -5.73
C ALA A 22 -0.86 -28.16 -6.73
N ALA A 23 -1.86 -27.28 -6.72
CA ALA A 23 -1.83 -26.08 -7.55
C ALA A 23 -0.51 -25.35 -7.31
N GLN A 24 0.23 -25.08 -8.36
CA GLN A 24 1.45 -24.28 -8.24
C GLN A 24 1.07 -22.88 -7.72
N PRO A 25 1.85 -22.32 -6.79
CA PRO A 25 1.60 -20.95 -6.32
C PRO A 25 1.63 -20.00 -7.51
N ALA A 26 0.65 -19.09 -7.60
CA ALA A 26 0.57 -18.11 -8.64
C ALA A 26 1.85 -17.23 -8.63
N THR A 27 2.41 -16.99 -9.80
CA THR A 27 3.59 -16.13 -9.94
C THR A 27 3.14 -14.67 -9.80
N PRO A 28 3.70 -13.91 -8.85
CA PRO A 28 3.34 -12.51 -8.68
C PRO A 28 3.81 -11.68 -9.89
N PRO A 29 3.12 -10.56 -10.21
CA PRO A 29 3.60 -9.58 -11.17
C PRO A 29 5.00 -9.08 -10.83
N ALA A 30 5.78 -8.70 -11.85
CA ALA A 30 7.05 -8.04 -11.65
C ALA A 30 6.87 -6.69 -10.94
N ALA A 31 7.92 -6.20 -10.29
CA ALA A 31 7.91 -4.88 -9.70
C ALA A 31 7.79 -3.79 -10.78
N ASP A 32 7.01 -2.76 -10.52
CA ASP A 32 6.90 -1.62 -11.41
C ASP A 32 8.20 -0.80 -11.44
N THR A 33 8.61 -0.41 -12.65
CA THR A 33 9.86 0.36 -12.90
C THR A 33 9.54 1.60 -13.71
N PHE A 34 9.04 2.64 -13.07
CA PHE A 34 8.82 3.92 -13.72
C PHE A 34 9.58 5.04 -13.00
N THR A 35 9.71 6.18 -13.65
CA THR A 35 10.28 7.41 -13.10
C THR A 35 9.19 8.48 -13.04
N GLY A 36 9.34 9.42 -12.11
CA GLY A 36 8.37 10.47 -11.85
C GLY A 36 7.32 10.06 -10.82
N HIS A 37 6.37 10.95 -10.56
CA HIS A 37 5.33 10.72 -9.58
C HIS A 37 4.34 9.64 -10.02
N PRO A 38 3.79 8.84 -9.11
CA PRO A 38 2.67 7.94 -9.40
C PRO A 38 1.46 8.73 -9.92
N ARG A 39 0.82 8.21 -10.98
CA ARG A 39 -0.46 8.71 -11.48
C ARG A 39 -1.58 8.15 -10.62
N VAL A 40 -2.48 9.00 -10.13
CA VAL A 40 -3.46 8.59 -9.13
C VAL A 40 -4.85 9.13 -9.46
N VAL A 41 -5.85 8.26 -9.34
CA VAL A 41 -7.27 8.61 -9.27
C VAL A 41 -7.81 8.16 -7.91
N ILE A 42 -8.54 9.04 -7.24
CA ILE A 42 -9.24 8.75 -5.98
C ILE A 42 -10.73 8.59 -6.26
N ILE A 43 -11.36 7.55 -5.72
CA ILE A 43 -12.81 7.34 -5.74
C ILE A 43 -13.26 7.15 -4.29
N SER A 44 -14.03 8.12 -3.75
CA SER A 44 -14.31 8.28 -2.33
C SER A 44 -15.81 8.49 -2.10
N ASP A 45 -16.37 7.87 -1.07
CA ASP A 45 -17.72 8.15 -0.59
C ASP A 45 -17.75 9.27 0.48
N ILE A 46 -16.83 10.22 0.33
CA ILE A 46 -16.68 11.39 1.21
C ILE A 46 -18.05 12.01 1.55
N GLY A 47 -18.21 12.34 2.84
CA GLY A 47 -19.44 12.95 3.38
C GLY A 47 -20.31 11.99 4.18
N ASN A 48 -20.00 10.69 4.21
CA ASN A 48 -20.65 9.73 5.09
C ASN A 48 -20.03 9.78 6.51
N GLU A 49 -18.76 9.41 6.61
CA GLU A 49 -17.97 9.43 7.84
C GLU A 49 -16.85 10.46 7.74
N PRO A 50 -16.22 10.87 8.87
CA PRO A 50 -15.18 11.89 8.83
C PRO A 50 -13.86 11.44 8.22
N ASP A 51 -13.60 10.13 8.12
CA ASP A 51 -12.29 9.59 7.77
C ASP A 51 -11.89 9.85 6.30
N ASP A 52 -12.81 9.76 5.34
CA ASP A 52 -12.59 10.23 3.96
C ASP A 52 -12.14 11.69 3.90
N GLN A 53 -12.83 12.56 4.65
CA GLN A 53 -12.48 13.98 4.70
C GLN A 53 -11.08 14.18 5.32
N MET A 54 -10.73 13.43 6.37
CA MET A 54 -9.39 13.43 6.96
C MET A 54 -8.35 12.98 5.94
N SER A 55 -8.60 11.85 5.28
CA SER A 55 -7.73 11.26 4.25
C SER A 55 -7.52 12.23 3.09
N PHE A 56 -8.56 12.96 2.68
CA PHE A 56 -8.49 13.93 1.60
C PHE A 56 -7.71 15.19 1.99
N VAL A 57 -7.82 15.65 3.22
CA VAL A 57 -6.98 16.75 3.75
C VAL A 57 -5.50 16.36 3.73
N ARG A 58 -5.17 15.14 4.22
CA ARG A 58 -3.79 14.63 4.13
C ARG A 58 -3.33 14.50 2.68
N LEU A 59 -4.14 13.96 1.79
CA LEU A 59 -3.82 13.83 0.36
C LEU A 59 -3.38 15.16 -0.27
N MET A 60 -4.07 16.26 0.06
CA MET A 60 -3.71 17.59 -0.46
C MET A 60 -2.29 18.01 -0.05
N LEU A 61 -1.83 17.58 1.13
CA LEU A 61 -0.48 17.87 1.62
C LEU A 61 0.60 16.92 1.08
N TYR A 62 0.22 15.96 0.24
CA TYR A 62 1.11 15.10 -0.53
C TYR A 62 0.90 15.27 -2.05
N SER A 63 0.10 16.25 -2.47
CA SER A 63 -0.20 16.49 -3.88
C SER A 63 1.02 16.89 -4.72
N ASN A 64 2.11 17.30 -4.09
CA ASN A 64 3.38 17.55 -4.75
C ASN A 64 4.16 16.27 -5.10
N GLU A 65 3.75 15.11 -4.59
CA GLU A 65 4.41 13.82 -4.82
C GLU A 65 3.56 12.88 -5.69
N LEU A 66 2.36 13.30 -6.08
CA LEU A 66 1.39 12.50 -6.83
C LEU A 66 0.85 13.28 -8.04
N ASP A 67 0.75 12.61 -9.18
CA ASP A 67 0.02 13.15 -10.33
C ASP A 67 -1.48 12.80 -10.17
N LEU A 68 -2.22 13.64 -9.44
CA LEU A 68 -3.65 13.47 -9.21
C LEU A 68 -4.42 13.76 -10.52
N GLU A 69 -4.96 12.73 -11.17
CA GLU A 69 -5.65 12.87 -12.46
C GLU A 69 -7.16 13.07 -12.33
N ALA A 70 -7.78 12.47 -11.31
CA ALA A 70 -9.16 12.71 -10.94
C ALA A 70 -9.42 12.41 -9.46
N MET A 71 -10.35 13.14 -8.87
CA MET A 71 -10.88 12.94 -7.52
C MET A 71 -12.39 12.85 -7.64
N ILE A 72 -12.96 11.68 -7.35
CA ILE A 72 -14.32 11.34 -7.73
C ILE A 72 -15.13 11.03 -6.48
N ALA A 73 -16.16 11.85 -6.22
CA ALA A 73 -17.13 11.57 -5.18
C ALA A 73 -18.12 10.49 -5.67
N SER A 74 -18.25 9.40 -4.93
CA SER A 74 -18.96 8.18 -5.30
C SER A 74 -19.92 7.73 -4.20
N THR A 75 -20.56 6.58 -4.40
CA THR A 75 -21.42 5.90 -3.43
C THR A 75 -20.69 4.72 -2.77
N SER A 76 -21.24 4.23 -1.67
CA SER A 76 -20.80 3.01 -1.00
C SER A 76 -21.97 2.30 -0.30
N THR A 77 -21.68 1.21 0.39
CA THR A 77 -22.66 0.56 1.27
C THR A 77 -23.16 1.49 2.38
N TRP A 78 -22.35 2.48 2.78
CA TRP A 78 -22.67 3.44 3.83
C TRP A 78 -23.37 4.69 3.30
N GLN A 79 -23.17 5.02 2.00
CA GLN A 79 -23.71 6.19 1.34
C GLN A 79 -24.28 5.80 -0.05
N LYS A 80 -25.48 5.21 -0.09
CA LYS A 80 -26.02 4.54 -1.29
C LYS A 80 -26.61 5.48 -2.33
N ASN A 81 -27.06 6.66 -1.96
CA ASN A 81 -27.90 7.52 -2.80
C ASN A 81 -27.43 8.98 -2.82
N ALA A 82 -26.24 9.25 -2.38
CA ALA A 82 -25.65 10.60 -2.34
C ALA A 82 -24.16 10.56 -2.69
N THR A 83 -23.66 11.69 -3.16
CA THR A 83 -22.24 11.98 -3.36
C THR A 83 -21.98 13.40 -2.90
N HIS A 84 -20.80 13.71 -2.37
CA HIS A 84 -20.51 15.03 -1.78
C HIS A 84 -19.24 15.67 -2.35
N PRO A 85 -19.18 15.97 -3.68
CA PRO A 85 -18.03 16.62 -4.29
C PRO A 85 -17.77 18.01 -3.71
N GLU A 86 -18.79 18.68 -3.16
CA GLU A 86 -18.67 19.99 -2.51
C GLU A 86 -17.69 19.99 -1.35
N THR A 87 -17.56 18.87 -0.62
CA THR A 87 -16.57 18.71 0.45
C THR A 87 -15.15 18.69 -0.10
N MET A 88 -14.91 17.99 -1.22
CA MET A 88 -13.62 17.99 -1.91
C MET A 88 -13.26 19.39 -2.42
N HIS A 89 -14.20 20.10 -3.05
CA HIS A 89 -14.02 21.48 -3.50
C HIS A 89 -13.66 22.41 -2.33
N ALA A 90 -14.33 22.31 -1.19
CA ALA A 90 -14.03 23.13 -0.01
C ALA A 90 -12.61 22.89 0.52
N ILE A 91 -12.14 21.64 0.53
CA ILE A 91 -10.78 21.31 0.95
C ILE A 91 -9.75 21.84 -0.04
N VAL A 92 -9.97 21.71 -1.34
CA VAL A 92 -9.08 22.26 -2.38
C VAL A 92 -9.03 23.79 -2.31
N GLN A 93 -10.13 24.47 -1.99
CA GLN A 93 -10.11 25.92 -1.75
C GLN A 93 -9.28 26.31 -0.53
N ALA A 94 -9.36 25.52 0.57
CA ALA A 94 -8.51 25.73 1.74
C ALA A 94 -7.02 25.47 1.43
N TYR A 95 -6.72 24.43 0.64
CA TYR A 95 -5.36 24.17 0.11
C TYR A 95 -4.84 25.36 -0.71
N GLY A 96 -5.65 25.96 -1.57
CA GLY A 96 -5.28 27.13 -2.35
C GLY A 96 -4.82 28.30 -1.49
N GLN A 97 -5.40 28.50 -0.30
CA GLN A 97 -5.01 29.56 0.63
C GLN A 97 -3.62 29.32 1.23
N VAL A 98 -3.20 28.06 1.40
CA VAL A 98 -1.90 27.71 2.03
C VAL A 98 -0.83 27.33 1.02
N ARG A 99 -1.17 27.09 -0.23
CA ARG A 99 -0.22 26.72 -1.29
C ARG A 99 0.97 27.69 -1.44
N PRO A 100 0.80 29.01 -1.36
CA PRO A 100 1.96 29.93 -1.42
C PRO A 100 3.00 29.64 -0.34
N ASN A 101 2.56 29.23 0.86
CA ASN A 101 3.45 28.85 1.94
C ASN A 101 4.12 27.49 1.70
N LEU A 102 3.36 26.49 1.23
CA LEU A 102 3.89 25.17 0.86
C LEU A 102 5.01 25.27 -0.19
N LEU A 103 4.92 26.21 -1.13
CA LEU A 103 5.95 26.46 -2.16
C LEU A 103 7.28 26.97 -1.59
N LEU A 104 7.32 27.43 -0.34
CA LEU A 104 8.55 27.78 0.35
C LEU A 104 9.35 26.55 0.77
N HIS A 105 8.68 25.39 0.97
CA HIS A 105 9.25 24.17 1.52
C HIS A 105 9.63 23.15 0.44
N ALA A 106 8.77 22.97 -0.58
CA ALA A 106 9.00 22.03 -1.66
C ALA A 106 8.43 22.55 -2.99
N LYS A 107 8.91 21.98 -4.08
CA LYS A 107 8.38 22.22 -5.43
C LYS A 107 7.24 21.22 -5.73
N GLY A 108 6.57 21.43 -6.86
CA GLY A 108 5.64 20.44 -7.41
C GLY A 108 4.18 20.57 -6.91
N TRP A 109 3.87 21.53 -6.04
CA TRP A 109 2.50 21.77 -5.58
C TRP A 109 1.60 22.25 -6.73
N PRO A 110 0.59 21.48 -7.14
CA PRO A 110 -0.31 21.87 -8.24
C PRO A 110 -1.13 23.10 -7.86
N ALA A 111 -1.62 23.84 -8.86
CA ALA A 111 -2.53 24.93 -8.59
C ALA A 111 -3.89 24.42 -8.07
N ALA A 112 -4.49 25.17 -7.14
CA ALA A 112 -5.79 24.78 -6.58
C ALA A 112 -6.89 24.72 -7.69
N GLU A 113 -6.83 25.62 -8.66
CA GLU A 113 -7.73 25.63 -9.80
C GLU A 113 -7.59 24.39 -10.69
N GLU A 114 -6.37 23.85 -10.83
CA GLU A 114 -6.13 22.60 -11.56
C GLU A 114 -6.69 21.39 -10.81
N LEU A 115 -6.54 21.35 -9.49
CA LEU A 115 -7.10 20.30 -8.65
C LEU A 115 -8.62 20.37 -8.61
N ASP A 116 -9.19 21.58 -8.51
CA ASP A 116 -10.64 21.80 -8.49
C ASP A 116 -11.32 21.30 -9.77
N GLN A 117 -10.69 21.50 -10.93
CA GLN A 117 -11.16 20.99 -12.23
C GLN A 117 -11.06 19.47 -12.37
N ARG A 118 -10.35 18.78 -11.47
CA ARG A 118 -10.22 17.32 -11.44
C ARG A 118 -11.16 16.65 -10.44
N ILE A 119 -12.09 17.41 -9.85
CA ILE A 119 -13.14 16.88 -8.98
C ILE A 119 -14.38 16.56 -9.82
N PHE A 120 -14.89 15.35 -9.67
CA PHE A 120 -16.03 14.84 -10.43
C PHE A 120 -17.02 14.10 -9.55
N THR A 121 -18.26 14.01 -10.02
CA THR A 121 -19.28 13.12 -9.46
C THR A 121 -19.26 11.79 -10.19
N GLY A 122 -19.11 10.69 -9.44
CA GLY A 122 -19.23 9.32 -9.92
C GLY A 122 -20.66 8.85 -10.05
N GLN A 123 -20.90 7.55 -9.88
CA GLN A 123 -22.25 6.98 -9.85
C GLN A 123 -23.00 7.49 -8.62
N THR A 124 -24.21 8.02 -8.83
CA THR A 124 -25.05 8.60 -7.75
C THR A 124 -26.00 7.59 -7.12
N ALA A 125 -25.95 6.33 -7.57
CA ALA A 125 -26.69 5.21 -7.00
C ALA A 125 -25.74 4.02 -6.78
N TYR A 126 -26.09 3.16 -5.83
CA TYR A 126 -25.25 2.09 -5.29
C TYR A 126 -25.07 0.91 -6.26
N GLY A 127 -23.86 0.38 -6.31
CA GLY A 127 -23.51 -0.93 -6.85
C GLY A 127 -23.64 -1.07 -8.36
N MET A 128 -23.56 -2.29 -8.85
CA MET A 128 -23.63 -2.65 -10.28
C MET A 128 -24.96 -2.26 -10.93
N ALA A 129 -26.04 -2.15 -10.17
CA ALA A 129 -27.33 -1.66 -10.69
C ALA A 129 -27.24 -0.23 -11.25
N ALA A 130 -26.23 0.54 -10.88
CA ALA A 130 -25.98 1.90 -11.35
C ALA A 130 -25.01 1.96 -12.55
N THR A 131 -24.64 0.83 -13.15
CA THR A 131 -23.70 0.73 -14.27
C THR A 131 -24.35 0.17 -15.53
N GLY A 132 -23.68 0.35 -16.68
CA GLY A 132 -24.10 -0.17 -17.98
C GLY A 132 -24.57 0.91 -18.94
N GLU A 133 -25.19 0.51 -20.05
CA GLU A 133 -25.55 1.40 -21.16
C GLU A 133 -26.32 2.64 -20.69
N GLY A 134 -25.84 3.81 -21.07
CA GLY A 134 -26.45 5.10 -20.74
C GLY A 134 -26.26 5.60 -19.32
N LYS A 135 -25.42 4.90 -18.49
CA LYS A 135 -25.21 5.27 -17.08
C LYS A 135 -23.84 5.91 -16.80
N ALA A 136 -23.07 6.23 -17.83
CA ALA A 136 -21.80 6.92 -17.66
C ALA A 136 -21.95 8.24 -16.90
N SER A 137 -21.19 8.37 -15.80
CA SER A 137 -21.13 9.59 -14.98
C SER A 137 -20.01 10.53 -15.45
N ALA A 138 -19.94 11.74 -14.91
CA ALA A 138 -18.80 12.62 -15.14
C ALA A 138 -17.50 11.96 -14.62
N GLY A 139 -17.56 11.29 -13.46
CA GLY A 139 -16.43 10.57 -12.86
C GLY A 139 -15.97 9.37 -13.69
N SER A 140 -16.89 8.52 -14.19
CA SER A 140 -16.50 7.38 -15.03
C SER A 140 -15.86 7.84 -16.34
N ARG A 141 -16.36 8.90 -16.97
CA ARG A 141 -15.74 9.50 -18.17
C ARG A 141 -14.37 10.10 -17.89
N ALA A 142 -14.19 10.76 -16.74
CA ALA A 142 -12.89 11.28 -16.34
C ALA A 142 -11.88 10.16 -16.14
N LEU A 143 -12.31 9.05 -15.53
CA LEU A 143 -11.47 7.85 -15.34
C LEU A 143 -11.13 7.19 -16.69
N VAL A 144 -12.09 7.05 -17.63
CA VAL A 144 -11.80 6.57 -18.99
C VAL A 144 -10.72 7.43 -19.65
N LYS A 145 -10.86 8.76 -19.59
CA LYS A 145 -9.86 9.69 -20.14
C LYS A 145 -8.48 9.53 -19.50
N ALA A 146 -8.42 9.28 -18.19
CA ALA A 146 -7.15 9.03 -17.50
C ALA A 146 -6.52 7.69 -17.95
N ILE A 147 -7.31 6.65 -18.19
CA ILE A 147 -6.87 5.35 -18.67
C ILE A 147 -6.37 5.42 -20.12
N GLU A 148 -7.07 6.15 -20.98
CA GLU A 148 -6.72 6.34 -22.40
C GLU A 148 -5.46 7.19 -22.62
N ARG A 149 -5.07 7.98 -21.61
CA ARG A 149 -3.87 8.83 -21.71
C ARG A 149 -2.65 8.02 -22.13
N ASP A 150 -1.93 8.51 -23.13
CA ASP A 150 -0.67 7.92 -23.59
C ASP A 150 0.47 8.23 -22.61
N ASP A 151 0.51 7.49 -21.52
CA ASP A 151 1.52 7.58 -20.47
C ASP A 151 1.95 6.16 -20.09
N PRO A 152 3.26 5.83 -20.15
CA PRO A 152 3.73 4.48 -19.84
C PRO A 152 3.63 4.13 -18.35
N ARG A 153 3.50 5.11 -17.46
CA ARG A 153 3.38 4.89 -16.02
C ARG A 153 2.04 4.23 -15.69
N PRO A 154 2.01 3.29 -14.74
CA PRO A 154 0.76 2.76 -14.21
C PRO A 154 -0.16 3.86 -13.67
N LEU A 155 -1.47 3.66 -13.81
CA LEU A 155 -2.49 4.49 -13.18
C LEU A 155 -3.02 3.79 -11.93
N TRP A 156 -2.75 4.34 -10.77
CA TRP A 156 -3.32 3.89 -9.52
C TRP A 156 -4.74 4.42 -9.35
N VAL A 157 -5.67 3.53 -9.03
CA VAL A 157 -7.05 3.87 -8.68
C VAL A 157 -7.28 3.45 -7.23
N CYS A 158 -7.33 4.43 -6.34
CA CYS A 158 -7.55 4.22 -4.92
C CYS A 158 -9.06 4.29 -4.64
N LEU A 159 -9.64 3.16 -4.21
CA LEU A 159 -11.05 3.03 -3.89
C LEU A 159 -11.24 3.15 -2.39
N TRP A 160 -11.88 4.21 -1.95
CA TRP A 160 -12.22 4.50 -0.55
C TRP A 160 -13.66 4.06 -0.24
N GLY A 161 -14.56 4.17 -1.24
CA GLY A 161 -15.93 3.70 -1.20
C GLY A 161 -16.21 2.54 -2.16
N GLY A 162 -17.39 2.54 -2.77
CA GLY A 162 -17.79 1.53 -3.77
C GLY A 162 -16.99 1.62 -5.07
N ALA A 163 -16.90 0.50 -5.77
CA ALA A 163 -16.14 0.37 -7.00
C ALA A 163 -16.98 0.60 -8.29
N ASN A 164 -18.26 0.96 -8.18
CA ASN A 164 -19.17 1.02 -9.31
C ASN A 164 -18.79 2.06 -10.38
N THR A 165 -18.14 3.15 -9.99
CA THR A 165 -17.63 4.15 -10.96
C THR A 165 -16.46 3.58 -11.78
N LEU A 166 -15.59 2.78 -11.17
CA LEU A 166 -14.54 2.04 -11.89
C LEU A 166 -15.17 0.96 -12.80
N ALA A 167 -16.17 0.23 -12.32
CA ALA A 167 -16.89 -0.78 -13.12
C ALA A 167 -17.50 -0.15 -14.38
N GLU A 168 -18.16 1.01 -14.26
CA GLU A 168 -18.72 1.75 -15.39
C GLU A 168 -17.63 2.14 -16.40
N ALA A 169 -16.49 2.68 -15.94
CA ALA A 169 -15.38 3.04 -16.81
C ALA A 169 -14.81 1.83 -17.57
N LEU A 170 -14.73 0.66 -16.92
CA LEU A 170 -14.26 -0.57 -17.55
C LEU A 170 -15.26 -1.14 -18.56
N ILE A 171 -16.58 -0.98 -18.31
CA ILE A 171 -17.65 -1.32 -19.26
C ILE A 171 -17.54 -0.43 -20.50
N ASP A 172 -17.41 0.88 -20.32
CA ASP A 172 -17.27 1.86 -21.41
C ASP A 172 -16.03 1.57 -22.27
N LEU A 173 -14.88 1.27 -21.67
CA LEU A 173 -13.66 0.91 -22.39
C LEU A 173 -13.85 -0.33 -23.25
N ARG A 174 -14.50 -1.38 -22.73
CA ARG A 174 -14.82 -2.59 -23.52
C ARG A 174 -15.81 -2.34 -24.66
N ALA A 175 -16.71 -1.38 -24.49
CA ALA A 175 -17.72 -1.04 -25.49
C ALA A 175 -17.13 -0.18 -26.63
N THR A 176 -16.12 0.64 -26.35
CA THR A 176 -15.59 1.66 -27.29
C THR A 176 -14.28 1.28 -27.96
N HIS A 177 -13.56 0.28 -27.46
CA HIS A 177 -12.26 -0.16 -27.96
C HIS A 177 -12.28 -1.62 -28.40
N SER A 178 -11.34 -1.99 -29.29
CA SER A 178 -11.11 -3.41 -29.59
C SER A 178 -10.63 -4.17 -28.32
N PRO A 179 -10.90 -5.48 -28.23
CA PRO A 179 -10.49 -6.26 -27.05
C PRO A 179 -8.99 -6.13 -26.71
N ALA A 180 -8.12 -6.09 -27.73
CA ALA A 180 -6.67 -5.97 -27.53
C ALA A 180 -6.27 -4.57 -27.01
N GLU A 181 -6.94 -3.51 -27.47
CA GLU A 181 -6.70 -2.14 -26.97
C GLU A 181 -7.18 -1.98 -25.55
N ALA A 182 -8.38 -2.44 -25.23
CA ALA A 182 -8.94 -2.40 -23.88
C ALA A 182 -8.03 -3.18 -22.90
N GLU A 183 -7.59 -4.39 -23.26
CA GLU A 183 -6.69 -5.19 -22.43
C GLU A 183 -5.36 -4.47 -22.17
N ARG A 184 -4.75 -3.88 -23.21
CA ARG A 184 -3.50 -3.12 -23.07
C ARG A 184 -3.66 -1.93 -22.14
N MET A 185 -4.77 -1.19 -22.20
CA MET A 185 -5.06 -0.05 -21.33
C MET A 185 -5.28 -0.53 -19.89
N ILE A 186 -6.13 -1.54 -19.71
CA ILE A 186 -6.49 -2.10 -18.40
C ILE A 186 -5.28 -2.71 -17.69
N SER A 187 -4.35 -3.31 -18.42
CA SER A 187 -3.11 -3.90 -17.85
C SER A 187 -2.21 -2.87 -17.14
N ARG A 188 -2.37 -1.57 -17.45
CA ARG A 188 -1.65 -0.48 -16.78
C ARG A 188 -2.32 0.00 -15.49
N LEU A 189 -3.51 -0.46 -15.18
CA LEU A 189 -4.20 -0.10 -13.94
C LEU A 189 -3.59 -0.82 -12.74
N ARG A 190 -3.60 -0.13 -11.60
CA ARG A 190 -3.26 -0.63 -10.28
C ARG A 190 -4.38 -0.23 -9.32
N ILE A 191 -5.20 -1.17 -8.95
CA ILE A 191 -6.33 -0.90 -8.05
C ILE A 191 -5.87 -1.12 -6.61
N SER A 192 -6.06 -0.11 -5.76
CA SER A 192 -5.86 -0.20 -4.31
C SER A 192 -7.20 0.07 -3.63
N SER A 193 -7.85 -0.98 -3.16
CA SER A 193 -9.17 -0.89 -2.54
C SER A 193 -9.05 -1.09 -1.03
N ILE A 194 -9.64 -0.19 -0.27
CA ILE A 194 -9.74 -0.33 1.20
C ILE A 194 -10.54 -1.58 1.54
N SER A 195 -11.71 -1.75 0.93
CA SER A 195 -12.57 -2.92 1.12
C SER A 195 -13.59 -3.03 -0.02
N ASP A 196 -14.35 -4.11 -0.06
CA ASP A 196 -15.49 -4.24 -0.97
C ASP A 196 -16.70 -3.53 -0.35
N GLN A 197 -16.96 -2.30 -0.78
CA GLN A 197 -18.08 -1.50 -0.26
C GLN A 197 -19.31 -1.48 -1.18
N ASP A 198 -19.28 -2.29 -2.24
CA ASP A 198 -20.41 -2.62 -3.11
C ASP A 198 -20.15 -3.96 -3.83
N ASP A 199 -21.07 -4.37 -4.71
CA ASP A 199 -20.95 -5.58 -5.52
C ASP A 199 -20.07 -5.43 -6.76
N ALA A 200 -19.57 -4.22 -7.03
CA ALA A 200 -18.75 -3.95 -8.20
C ALA A 200 -17.31 -4.45 -8.05
N GLY A 201 -16.71 -4.39 -6.85
CA GLY A 201 -15.36 -4.90 -6.60
C GLY A 201 -15.22 -6.40 -6.96
N PRO A 202 -16.05 -7.29 -6.39
CA PRO A 202 -16.08 -8.71 -6.77
C PRO A 202 -16.39 -8.93 -8.26
N TRP A 203 -17.29 -8.12 -8.84
CA TRP A 203 -17.60 -8.19 -10.28
C TRP A 203 -16.36 -7.86 -11.12
N ILE A 204 -15.64 -6.78 -10.82
CA ILE A 204 -14.41 -6.38 -11.53
C ILE A 204 -13.37 -7.51 -11.49
N ARG A 205 -13.10 -8.08 -10.32
CA ARG A 205 -12.11 -9.15 -10.19
C ARG A 205 -12.48 -10.40 -10.99
N ARG A 206 -13.77 -10.73 -11.10
CA ARG A 206 -14.24 -11.85 -11.91
C ARG A 206 -14.12 -11.56 -13.42
N GLU A 207 -14.48 -10.36 -13.86
CA GLU A 207 -14.52 -9.99 -15.28
C GLU A 207 -13.13 -9.64 -15.85
N PHE A 208 -12.19 -9.22 -15.00
CA PHE A 208 -10.85 -8.77 -15.36
C PHE A 208 -9.77 -9.53 -14.55
N PRO A 209 -9.57 -10.83 -14.82
CA PRO A 209 -8.74 -11.69 -13.99
C PRO A 209 -7.24 -11.35 -14.01
N THR A 210 -6.78 -10.57 -14.98
CA THR A 210 -5.38 -10.10 -15.10
C THR A 210 -5.15 -8.73 -14.49
N LEU A 211 -6.22 -8.07 -14.00
CA LEU A 211 -6.13 -6.75 -13.40
C LEU A 211 -5.36 -6.82 -12.08
N PHE A 212 -4.36 -5.94 -11.96
CA PHE A 212 -3.64 -5.77 -10.69
C PHE A 212 -4.61 -5.19 -9.64
N TYR A 213 -4.89 -5.94 -8.60
CA TYR A 213 -5.86 -5.57 -7.57
C TYR A 213 -5.29 -5.84 -6.18
N VAL A 214 -5.34 -4.83 -5.31
CA VAL A 214 -4.96 -4.93 -3.90
C VAL A 214 -6.20 -4.75 -3.05
N VAL A 215 -6.60 -5.77 -2.31
CA VAL A 215 -7.72 -5.73 -1.38
C VAL A 215 -7.70 -6.92 -0.41
N LYS A 216 -8.20 -6.74 0.81
CA LYS A 216 -8.78 -7.84 1.57
C LYS A 216 -10.26 -7.96 1.15
N PRO A 217 -10.66 -9.01 0.42
CA PRO A 217 -12.06 -9.21 0.10
C PRO A 217 -12.90 -9.25 1.38
N SER A 218 -14.02 -8.58 1.39
CA SER A 218 -14.90 -8.46 2.55
C SER A 218 -16.36 -8.40 2.11
N PRO A 219 -17.31 -8.82 2.96
CA PRO A 219 -18.71 -8.51 2.72
C PRO A 219 -18.94 -6.99 2.83
N PRO A 220 -19.88 -6.42 2.04
CA PRO A 220 -20.10 -4.96 2.01
C PRO A 220 -20.62 -4.37 3.33
N ASN A 221 -21.05 -5.21 4.28
CA ASN A 221 -21.61 -4.79 5.57
C ASN A 221 -20.55 -4.42 6.63
N GLY A 222 -19.26 -4.50 6.30
CA GLY A 222 -18.17 -4.14 7.20
C GLY A 222 -17.82 -5.14 8.31
N GLU A 223 -18.46 -6.31 8.37
CA GLU A 223 -18.24 -7.29 9.47
C GLU A 223 -16.79 -7.74 9.64
N GLU A 224 -15.99 -7.73 8.55
CA GLU A 224 -14.60 -8.16 8.57
C GLU A 224 -13.57 -7.01 8.60
N TYR A 225 -13.99 -5.78 8.74
CA TYR A 225 -13.09 -4.62 8.74
C TYR A 225 -12.05 -4.66 9.87
N PHE A 226 -12.41 -5.21 11.04
CA PHE A 226 -11.50 -5.42 12.17
C PHE A 226 -10.19 -6.13 11.80
N TYR A 227 -10.24 -7.01 10.80
CA TYR A 227 -9.11 -7.85 10.40
C TYR A 227 -8.35 -7.28 9.19
N ALA A 228 -8.80 -6.15 8.65
CA ALA A 228 -8.17 -5.58 7.46
C ALA A 228 -6.86 -4.88 7.79
N THR A 229 -5.87 -5.00 6.91
CA THR A 229 -4.56 -4.36 7.02
C THR A 229 -4.69 -2.85 7.23
N TRP A 230 -5.60 -2.20 6.49
CA TRP A 230 -5.77 -0.76 6.53
C TRP A 230 -6.15 -0.21 7.90
N THR A 231 -6.79 -1.00 8.78
CA THR A 231 -7.11 -0.56 10.15
C THR A 231 -5.87 -0.25 10.97
N GLY A 232 -4.70 -0.74 10.56
CA GLY A 232 -3.42 -0.39 11.15
C GLY A 232 -3.04 1.10 11.08
N ILE A 233 -3.80 1.93 10.34
CA ILE A 233 -3.54 3.38 10.27
C ILE A 233 -3.75 4.08 11.60
N SER A 234 -4.78 3.72 12.36
CA SER A 234 -5.13 4.42 13.59
C SER A 234 -5.34 3.55 14.84
N GLY A 235 -5.95 2.37 14.70
CA GLY A 235 -6.24 1.52 15.85
C GLY A 235 -7.14 2.21 16.87
N ASP A 236 -8.26 2.72 16.43
CA ASP A 236 -9.22 3.45 17.25
C ASP A 236 -10.03 2.55 18.21
N LEU A 237 -11.15 3.04 18.70
CA LEU A 237 -12.00 2.31 19.64
C LEU A 237 -12.48 0.96 19.12
N TYR A 238 -12.78 0.85 17.80
CA TYR A 238 -13.34 -0.36 17.19
C TYR A 238 -12.28 -1.27 16.60
N TYR A 239 -11.20 -0.71 16.02
CA TYR A 239 -10.19 -1.41 15.22
C TYR A 239 -8.82 -1.41 15.91
N ARG A 240 -8.80 -1.59 17.23
CA ARG A 240 -7.55 -1.60 18.01
C ARG A 240 -6.67 -2.80 17.65
N GLU A 241 -5.41 -2.52 17.38
CA GLU A 241 -4.38 -3.52 17.08
C GLU A 241 -3.74 -4.14 18.34
N GLY A 242 -4.42 -4.07 19.45
CA GLY A 242 -3.90 -4.49 20.75
C GLY A 242 -3.01 -3.42 21.41
N THR A 243 -2.07 -3.84 22.24
CA THR A 243 -1.24 -2.94 23.07
C THR A 243 0.08 -2.54 22.41
N GLY A 244 0.41 -3.12 21.26
CA GLY A 244 1.70 -2.92 20.57
C GLY A 244 1.82 -1.62 19.82
N ALA A 245 0.72 -1.16 19.22
CA ALA A 245 0.70 0.07 18.45
C ALA A 245 0.69 1.31 19.34
N ASP A 246 1.47 2.34 19.01
CA ASP A 246 1.36 3.64 19.69
C ASP A 246 0.09 4.37 19.22
N THR A 247 -0.94 4.35 20.05
CA THR A 247 -2.20 5.04 19.79
C THR A 247 -2.20 6.50 20.24
N SER A 248 -1.15 6.98 20.93
CA SER A 248 -1.05 8.38 21.40
C SER A 248 -0.98 9.37 20.23
N LEU A 249 -0.40 8.94 19.10
CA LEU A 249 -0.20 9.76 17.90
C LEU A 249 -1.46 9.87 17.02
N VAL A 250 -2.54 9.16 17.35
CA VAL A 250 -3.79 9.14 16.57
C VAL A 250 -5.01 9.57 17.40
N THR A 251 -4.79 10.12 18.60
CA THR A 251 -5.87 10.65 19.44
C THR A 251 -6.39 11.98 18.89
N ASN A 252 -7.66 12.29 19.20
CA ASN A 252 -8.22 13.59 18.84
C ASN A 252 -7.45 14.77 19.46
N GLU A 253 -6.81 14.58 20.62
CA GLU A 253 -5.96 15.57 21.29
C GLU A 253 -4.66 15.81 20.51
N TRP A 254 -3.98 14.75 20.07
CA TRP A 254 -2.79 14.87 19.23
C TRP A 254 -3.12 15.56 17.91
N LEU A 255 -4.23 15.14 17.27
CA LEU A 255 -4.72 15.71 16.01
C LEU A 255 -5.11 17.18 16.18
N GLU A 256 -5.68 17.59 17.32
CA GLU A 256 -5.93 19.02 17.61
C GLU A 256 -4.66 19.83 17.61
N ALA A 257 -3.67 19.37 18.37
CA ALA A 257 -2.42 20.12 18.56
C ALA A 257 -1.55 20.20 17.29
N ASN A 258 -1.49 19.12 16.52
CA ASN A 258 -0.55 18.98 15.42
C ASN A 258 -1.18 19.23 14.04
N ILE A 259 -2.49 19.07 13.90
CA ILE A 259 -3.20 19.14 12.61
C ILE A 259 -4.24 20.25 12.61
N ARG A 260 -5.32 20.11 13.41
CA ARG A 260 -6.50 21.00 13.32
C ARG A 260 -6.23 22.45 13.69
N ALA A 261 -5.32 22.71 14.63
CA ALA A 261 -4.94 24.06 15.02
C ALA A 261 -4.12 24.83 13.95
N LYS A 262 -3.78 24.19 12.80
CA LYS A 262 -2.87 24.73 11.79
C LYS A 262 -3.62 25.41 10.63
N GLY A 263 -4.01 26.64 10.79
CA GLY A 263 -4.53 27.50 9.72
C GLY A 263 -5.75 26.99 8.96
N PRO A 264 -5.93 27.42 7.70
CA PRO A 264 -7.09 27.03 6.87
C PRO A 264 -7.21 25.53 6.63
N MET A 265 -6.09 24.84 6.30
CA MET A 265 -6.10 23.39 6.06
C MET A 265 -6.47 22.59 7.29
N GLY A 266 -5.93 22.97 8.47
CA GLY A 266 -6.24 22.30 9.72
C GLY A 266 -7.71 22.36 10.07
N LYS A 267 -8.40 23.46 9.77
CA LYS A 267 -9.84 23.63 9.99
C LYS A 267 -10.69 22.68 9.16
N MET A 268 -10.18 22.20 8.03
CA MET A 268 -10.87 21.22 7.20
C MET A 268 -10.74 19.79 7.70
N TYR A 269 -9.84 19.52 8.64
CA TYR A 269 -9.63 18.21 9.23
C TYR A 269 -10.59 17.98 10.41
N PRO A 270 -11.59 17.09 10.28
CA PRO A 270 -12.59 16.89 11.33
C PRO A 270 -12.04 16.10 12.53
N ARG A 271 -12.84 15.98 13.58
CA ARG A 271 -12.61 14.98 14.64
C ARG A 271 -13.07 13.63 14.11
N PHE A 272 -12.30 12.57 14.36
CA PHE A 272 -12.76 11.24 14.02
C PHE A 272 -13.84 10.74 14.98
N LEU A 273 -14.71 9.86 14.50
CA LEU A 273 -15.78 9.23 15.29
C LEU A 273 -15.44 7.75 15.56
N PHE A 274 -15.10 6.99 14.53
CA PHE A 274 -14.84 5.56 14.58
C PHE A 274 -13.39 5.24 14.29
N ILE A 275 -12.82 5.78 13.22
CA ILE A 275 -11.45 5.59 12.79
C ILE A 275 -10.85 6.89 12.28
N MET A 276 -9.54 7.06 12.43
CA MET A 276 -8.78 8.14 11.82
C MET A 276 -8.26 7.68 10.47
N GLU A 277 -8.74 8.31 9.38
CA GLU A 277 -8.15 8.13 8.05
C GLU A 277 -8.14 6.69 7.52
N GLY A 278 -9.27 5.97 7.57
CA GLY A 278 -9.38 4.60 7.08
C GLY A 278 -8.91 4.42 5.63
N ASP A 279 -9.01 5.44 4.80
CA ASP A 279 -8.71 5.40 3.37
C ASP A 279 -7.27 5.76 3.01
N THR A 280 -6.58 6.45 3.92
CA THR A 280 -5.20 6.92 3.73
C THR A 280 -4.23 5.81 3.32
N PRO A 281 -4.27 4.57 3.84
CA PRO A 281 -3.37 3.51 3.42
C PRO A 281 -3.40 3.21 1.92
N SER A 282 -4.51 3.44 1.22
CA SER A 282 -4.64 3.16 -0.21
C SER A 282 -3.64 3.94 -1.08
N TYR A 283 -3.26 5.16 -0.67
CA TYR A 283 -2.30 5.99 -1.40
C TYR A 283 -1.00 6.25 -0.64
N LEU A 284 -0.98 6.05 0.69
CA LEU A 284 0.19 6.39 1.52
C LEU A 284 1.43 5.55 1.14
N GLY A 285 1.21 4.34 0.62
CA GLY A 285 2.27 3.50 0.05
C GLY A 285 2.84 4.02 -1.28
N LEU A 286 2.21 5.01 -1.90
CA LEU A 286 2.65 5.63 -3.16
C LEU A 286 3.65 6.77 -2.95
N ILE A 287 3.77 7.28 -1.72
CA ILE A 287 4.68 8.37 -1.38
C ILE A 287 6.12 7.89 -1.52
N ASP A 288 6.95 8.69 -2.22
CA ASP A 288 8.33 8.36 -2.51
C ASP A 288 9.27 8.68 -1.34
N ASN A 289 9.08 7.98 -0.23
CA ASN A 289 9.86 8.12 1.00
C ASN A 289 11.10 7.19 1.08
N GLY A 290 11.41 6.46 -0.01
CA GLY A 290 12.52 5.51 -0.09
C GLY A 290 12.16 4.06 0.26
N LEU A 291 10.95 3.77 0.76
CA LEU A 291 10.46 2.40 0.97
C LEU A 291 9.99 1.73 -0.33
N ASN A 292 9.60 2.50 -1.35
CA ASN A 292 9.23 2.03 -2.69
C ASN A 292 8.10 0.97 -2.71
N ALA A 293 7.16 1.02 -1.77
CA ALA A 293 6.08 0.05 -1.64
C ALA A 293 5.17 -0.01 -2.88
N TYR A 294 5.03 1.10 -3.62
CA TYR A 294 4.25 1.20 -4.84
C TYR A 294 4.78 0.33 -5.99
N ARG A 295 6.07 -0.03 -5.97
CA ARG A 295 6.65 -0.88 -7.02
C ARG A 295 6.15 -2.31 -6.92
N ARG A 296 5.90 -2.78 -5.68
CA ARG A 296 5.40 -4.12 -5.44
C ARG A 296 4.78 -4.21 -4.03
N PRO A 297 3.50 -4.59 -3.89
CA PRO A 297 2.81 -4.56 -2.60
C PRO A 297 3.42 -5.40 -1.47
N ASP A 298 4.16 -6.46 -1.80
CA ASP A 298 4.85 -7.28 -0.78
C ASP A 298 6.19 -6.71 -0.29
N TRP A 299 6.61 -5.55 -0.81
CA TRP A 299 7.77 -4.86 -0.25
C TRP A 299 7.45 -4.14 1.05
N GLY A 300 6.21 -3.71 1.24
CA GLY A 300 5.75 -3.04 2.45
C GLY A 300 6.28 -1.61 2.60
N GLY A 301 5.49 -0.80 3.29
CA GLY A 301 5.72 0.61 3.55
C GLY A 301 4.53 1.21 4.26
N TRP A 302 4.37 2.54 4.23
CA TRP A 302 3.34 3.26 4.98
C TRP A 302 1.90 2.84 4.66
N GLY A 303 1.64 2.31 3.45
CA GLY A 303 0.34 1.77 3.04
C GLY A 303 0.12 0.29 3.37
N GLY A 304 1.07 -0.33 4.09
CA GLY A 304 1.00 -1.73 4.47
C GLY A 304 1.77 -2.68 3.55
N ARG A 305 1.66 -3.98 3.82
CA ARG A 305 2.28 -5.05 3.05
C ARG A 305 1.26 -6.13 2.74
N TYR A 306 1.25 -6.59 1.50
CA TYR A 306 0.32 -7.57 0.98
C TYR A 306 1.07 -8.73 0.33
N VAL A 307 0.42 -9.88 0.17
CA VAL A 307 0.97 -11.06 -0.51
C VAL A 307 0.14 -11.39 -1.74
N TYR A 308 0.78 -11.97 -2.76
CA TYR A 308 0.10 -12.39 -3.98
C TYR A 308 -0.39 -13.83 -3.84
N ARG A 309 -1.71 -14.00 -3.70
CA ARG A 309 -2.35 -15.30 -3.50
C ARG A 309 -3.80 -15.29 -3.97
N GLN A 310 -4.39 -16.46 -4.12
CA GLN A 310 -5.82 -16.59 -4.35
C GLN A 310 -6.54 -16.80 -3.01
N PRO A 311 -7.29 -15.79 -2.51
CA PRO A 311 -8.12 -15.95 -1.32
C PRO A 311 -9.30 -16.90 -1.57
N TYR A 312 -9.86 -17.45 -0.50
CA TYR A 312 -11.08 -18.25 -0.59
C TYR A 312 -12.23 -17.42 -1.20
N GLY A 313 -12.92 -18.01 -2.17
CA GLY A 313 -14.02 -17.35 -2.89
C GLY A 313 -13.61 -16.47 -4.08
N GLU A 314 -12.33 -16.12 -4.22
CA GLU A 314 -11.84 -15.37 -5.36
C GLU A 314 -11.50 -16.30 -6.55
N PRO A 315 -11.77 -15.86 -7.81
CA PRO A 315 -11.54 -16.72 -8.98
C PRO A 315 -10.07 -16.88 -9.36
N HIS A 316 -9.20 -15.98 -8.90
CA HIS A 316 -7.77 -15.95 -9.23
C HIS A 316 -6.95 -15.27 -8.12
N ALA A 317 -5.61 -15.30 -8.28
CA ALA A 317 -4.72 -14.63 -7.34
C ALA A 317 -4.79 -13.10 -7.48
N ILE A 318 -4.76 -12.42 -6.33
CA ILE A 318 -4.71 -10.95 -6.18
C ILE A 318 -3.69 -10.60 -5.10
N TRP A 319 -3.35 -9.34 -4.97
CA TRP A 319 -2.63 -8.84 -3.81
C TRP A 319 -3.60 -8.70 -2.64
N THR A 320 -3.35 -9.41 -1.55
CA THR A 320 -4.28 -9.48 -0.41
C THR A 320 -3.55 -9.81 0.89
N GLN A 321 -4.31 -9.88 1.97
CA GLN A 321 -3.80 -10.42 3.22
C GLN A 321 -3.53 -11.92 3.11
N GLY A 322 -2.46 -12.37 3.75
CA GLY A 322 -2.20 -13.76 4.04
C GLY A 322 -2.60 -14.09 5.47
N GLY A 323 -1.75 -14.86 6.12
CA GLY A 323 -1.84 -15.07 7.57
C GLY A 323 -2.63 -16.29 7.99
N ASP A 324 -3.20 -17.08 7.07
CA ASP A 324 -3.65 -18.42 7.41
C ASP A 324 -2.43 -19.37 7.54
N GLN A 325 -2.57 -20.40 8.35
CA GLN A 325 -1.49 -21.36 8.64
C GLN A 325 -0.98 -22.13 7.41
N PHE A 326 -1.67 -22.04 6.29
CA PHE A 326 -1.33 -22.70 5.03
C PHE A 326 -0.69 -21.76 4.03
N ALA A 327 -0.65 -20.44 4.29
CA ALA A 327 -0.01 -19.49 3.41
C ALA A 327 1.51 -19.65 3.46
N ARG A 328 2.14 -19.76 2.27
CA ARG A 328 3.62 -19.84 2.16
C ARG A 328 4.29 -18.49 2.42
N ALA A 329 3.58 -17.41 2.15
CA ALA A 329 3.98 -16.06 2.50
C ALA A 329 2.88 -15.43 3.34
N SER A 330 3.26 -14.72 4.38
CA SER A 330 2.35 -13.99 5.25
C SER A 330 2.39 -12.51 4.92
N SER A 331 1.25 -11.85 4.94
CA SER A 331 1.17 -10.38 4.98
C SER A 331 1.45 -9.82 6.37
N GLN A 332 1.54 -10.65 7.39
CA GLN A 332 1.77 -10.23 8.78
C GLN A 332 3.22 -9.85 9.02
N ASP A 333 3.44 -8.71 9.64
CA ASP A 333 4.74 -8.29 10.12
C ASP A 333 4.90 -8.61 11.60
N ARG A 334 6.14 -8.95 11.97
CA ARG A 334 6.58 -9.15 13.33
C ARG A 334 7.23 -7.86 13.84
N VAL A 335 6.59 -7.19 14.78
CA VAL A 335 7.02 -5.87 15.24
C VAL A 335 7.03 -5.81 16.77
N ARG A 336 8.12 -5.28 17.32
CA ARG A 336 8.16 -4.96 18.75
C ARG A 336 7.35 -3.71 19.01
N GLY A 337 6.30 -3.85 19.82
CA GLY A 337 5.41 -2.76 20.19
C GLY A 337 5.98 -1.84 21.26
N ILE A 338 5.24 -0.75 21.57
CA ILE A 338 5.60 0.19 22.65
C ILE A 338 5.55 -0.45 24.04
N ASP A 339 4.81 -1.54 24.20
CA ASP A 339 4.77 -2.38 25.41
C ASP A 339 6.00 -3.27 25.57
N GLY A 340 6.94 -3.24 24.62
CA GLY A 340 8.15 -4.06 24.60
C GLY A 340 7.91 -5.51 24.22
N VAL A 341 6.69 -5.91 23.84
CA VAL A 341 6.33 -7.26 23.41
C VAL A 341 6.35 -7.34 21.87
N GLU A 342 6.57 -8.53 21.35
CA GLU A 342 6.52 -8.80 19.92
C GLU A 342 5.09 -9.11 19.48
N HIS A 343 4.61 -8.36 18.48
CA HIS A 343 3.29 -8.51 17.89
C HIS A 343 3.41 -9.00 16.45
N VAL A 344 2.49 -9.86 16.03
CA VAL A 344 2.42 -10.40 14.66
C VAL A 344 1.01 -10.18 14.13
N SER A 345 0.84 -9.26 13.19
CA SER A 345 -0.46 -8.98 12.59
C SER A 345 -0.35 -8.32 11.21
N ASP A 346 -1.45 -8.34 10.47
CA ASP A 346 -1.55 -7.61 9.19
C ASP A 346 -1.51 -6.09 9.41
N GLN A 347 -2.12 -5.61 10.50
CA GLN A 347 -2.12 -4.20 10.89
C GLN A 347 -0.72 -3.69 11.24
N ALA A 348 0.15 -4.57 11.77
CA ALA A 348 1.53 -4.22 12.10
C ALA A 348 2.33 -3.76 10.88
N THR A 349 1.94 -4.18 9.67
CA THR A 349 2.57 -3.74 8.43
C THR A 349 2.41 -2.25 8.16
N ILE A 350 1.41 -1.61 8.80
CA ILE A 350 1.15 -0.16 8.75
C ILE A 350 1.62 0.51 10.04
N TRP A 351 1.15 0.08 11.23
CA TRP A 351 1.40 0.81 12.45
C TRP A 351 2.89 0.82 12.88
N ARG A 352 3.73 -0.09 12.37
CA ARG A 352 5.19 -0.02 12.57
C ARG A 352 5.82 1.27 12.06
N TRP A 353 5.17 1.95 11.11
CA TRP A 353 5.61 3.21 10.52
C TRP A 353 4.88 4.43 11.10
N ARG A 354 4.03 4.24 12.12
CA ARG A 354 3.09 5.27 12.60
C ARG A 354 3.79 6.54 13.04
N GLU A 355 4.86 6.45 13.81
CA GLU A 355 5.60 7.64 14.24
C GLU A 355 6.07 8.46 13.02
N ALA A 356 6.64 7.80 12.04
CA ALA A 356 7.18 8.46 10.87
C ALA A 356 6.08 9.13 10.01
N TYR A 357 5.01 8.42 9.66
CA TYR A 357 3.97 9.03 8.81
C TYR A 357 3.13 10.09 9.56
N GLN A 358 2.97 10.00 10.87
CA GLN A 358 2.28 11.01 11.65
C GLN A 358 3.14 12.26 11.82
N ASN A 359 4.42 12.10 12.10
CA ASN A 359 5.36 13.22 12.18
C ASN A 359 5.54 13.94 10.84
N ASP A 360 5.63 13.20 9.74
CA ASP A 360 5.68 13.77 8.39
C ASP A 360 4.41 14.58 8.07
N PHE A 361 3.23 14.05 8.41
CA PHE A 361 1.98 14.79 8.25
C PHE A 361 1.94 16.06 9.09
N ALA A 362 2.38 15.99 10.36
CA ALA A 362 2.45 17.16 11.23
C ALA A 362 3.42 18.23 10.71
N ALA A 363 4.57 17.82 10.16
CA ALA A 363 5.52 18.73 9.53
C ALA A 363 4.92 19.41 8.29
N ARG A 364 4.27 18.64 7.40
CA ARG A 364 3.59 19.20 6.22
C ARG A 364 2.44 20.13 6.60
N MET A 365 1.75 19.86 7.71
CA MET A 365 0.80 20.82 8.28
C MET A 365 1.47 22.09 8.82
N ASP A 366 2.64 21.99 9.45
CA ASP A 366 3.43 23.14 9.83
C ASP A 366 3.88 23.97 8.62
N TRP A 367 4.21 23.31 7.49
CA TRP A 367 4.53 23.97 6.23
C TRP A 367 3.39 24.85 5.68
N THR A 368 2.15 24.62 6.10
CA THR A 368 1.01 25.45 5.70
C THR A 368 0.99 26.82 6.38
N VAL A 369 1.70 26.99 7.51
CA VAL A 369 1.64 28.19 8.38
C VAL A 369 3.00 28.74 8.79
N LYS A 370 4.09 28.00 8.57
CA LYS A 370 5.46 28.41 8.89
C LYS A 370 6.26 28.67 7.63
N ASP A 371 7.28 29.50 7.71
CA ASP A 371 8.31 29.64 6.67
C ASP A 371 9.34 28.50 6.78
N PHE A 372 10.25 28.39 5.81
CA PHE A 372 11.25 27.33 5.74
C PHE A 372 12.13 27.27 7.01
N ALA A 373 12.58 28.41 7.52
CA ALA A 373 13.51 28.45 8.66
C ALA A 373 12.88 28.03 10.00
N HIS A 374 11.55 27.96 10.08
CA HIS A 374 10.79 27.62 11.30
C HIS A 374 10.04 26.29 11.21
N ALA A 375 10.20 25.56 10.11
CA ALA A 375 9.64 24.23 9.90
C ALA A 375 10.76 23.19 9.80
N ASN A 376 10.42 21.91 9.92
CA ASN A 376 11.35 20.80 9.76
C ASN A 376 11.19 20.14 8.40
N HIS A 377 12.29 19.60 7.84
CA HIS A 377 12.33 18.96 6.52
C HIS A 377 13.03 17.61 6.61
N ASN A 378 12.60 16.66 5.77
CA ASN A 378 13.11 15.29 5.79
C ASN A 378 14.60 15.20 5.41
N PRO A 379 15.38 14.32 6.06
CA PRO A 379 16.74 14.02 5.66
C PRO A 379 16.86 13.59 4.20
N GLU A 380 17.90 14.06 3.50
CA GLU A 380 18.27 13.65 2.15
C GLU A 380 19.32 12.54 2.20
N LEU A 381 19.01 11.37 1.62
CA LEU A 381 19.85 10.19 1.76
C LEU A 381 20.76 9.92 0.57
N VAL A 382 21.96 9.47 0.90
CA VAL A 382 22.93 8.86 -0.03
C VAL A 382 23.27 7.48 0.50
N VAL A 383 23.18 6.44 -0.34
CA VAL A 383 23.58 5.08 0.03
C VAL A 383 24.56 4.54 -1.01
N ASN A 384 25.73 4.10 -0.57
CA ASN A 384 26.81 3.60 -1.44
C ASN A 384 27.10 4.59 -2.60
N GLY A 385 27.13 5.89 -2.30
CA GLY A 385 27.35 6.98 -3.28
C GLY A 385 26.16 7.32 -4.17
N GLN A 386 25.02 6.68 -4.01
CA GLN A 386 23.79 6.90 -4.80
C GLN A 386 22.80 7.76 -4.00
N ALA A 387 22.55 8.99 -4.45
CA ALA A 387 21.54 9.87 -3.86
C ALA A 387 20.11 9.50 -4.30
N GLY A 388 19.11 9.92 -3.52
CA GLY A 388 17.69 9.81 -3.82
C GLY A 388 17.02 8.60 -3.18
N THR A 389 15.81 8.29 -3.64
CA THR A 389 14.87 7.35 -3.00
C THR A 389 14.78 5.98 -3.69
N ALA A 390 15.26 5.85 -4.93
CA ALA A 390 15.19 4.59 -5.68
C ALA A 390 15.91 3.44 -4.94
N PRO A 391 15.41 2.20 -4.98
CA PRO A 391 16.08 1.09 -4.30
C PRO A 391 17.48 0.83 -4.88
N VAL A 392 18.40 0.40 -4.02
CA VAL A 392 19.72 -0.09 -4.43
C VAL A 392 19.63 -1.59 -4.57
N GLU A 393 19.79 -2.12 -5.78
CA GLU A 393 19.72 -3.57 -6.04
C GLU A 393 21.12 -4.15 -6.26
N LEU A 394 21.44 -5.22 -5.54
CA LEU A 394 22.72 -5.90 -5.60
C LEU A 394 22.52 -7.41 -5.77
N THR A 395 23.31 -8.02 -6.64
CA THR A 395 23.45 -9.49 -6.68
C THR A 395 24.72 -9.89 -5.95
N VAL A 396 24.57 -10.75 -4.96
CA VAL A 396 25.64 -11.15 -4.04
C VAL A 396 25.66 -12.66 -3.83
N ASP A 397 26.82 -13.21 -3.48
CA ASP A 397 26.94 -14.63 -3.12
C ASP A 397 26.85 -14.81 -1.60
N ALA A 398 26.38 -15.97 -1.16
CA ALA A 398 26.43 -16.34 0.25
C ALA A 398 27.89 -16.36 0.76
N ASN A 399 28.06 -16.15 2.06
CA ASN A 399 29.33 -16.00 2.75
C ASN A 399 30.12 -14.73 2.42
N GLN A 400 29.49 -13.73 1.79
CA GLN A 400 30.08 -12.41 1.57
C GLN A 400 29.70 -11.43 2.69
N VAL A 401 30.51 -10.39 2.84
CA VAL A 401 30.22 -9.21 3.65
C VAL A 401 30.13 -8.01 2.71
N ILE A 402 29.00 -7.32 2.73
CA ILE A 402 28.70 -6.21 1.83
C ILE A 402 28.72 -4.90 2.63
N PRO A 403 29.53 -3.90 2.24
CA PRO A 403 29.53 -2.60 2.91
C PRO A 403 28.23 -1.85 2.62
N LEU A 404 27.69 -1.24 3.66
CA LEU A 404 26.54 -0.33 3.63
C LEU A 404 27.03 1.04 4.11
N ASP A 405 27.01 2.03 3.24
CA ASP A 405 27.58 3.36 3.52
C ASP A 405 26.53 4.44 3.24
N ALA A 406 26.16 5.19 4.28
CA ALA A 406 25.27 6.34 4.20
C ALA A 406 26.02 7.69 4.22
N THR A 407 27.33 7.68 4.00
CA THR A 407 28.14 8.91 3.91
C THR A 407 27.64 9.81 2.79
N GLY A 408 27.46 11.11 3.10
CA GLY A 408 26.90 12.10 2.20
C GLY A 408 25.41 12.36 2.43
N SER A 409 24.72 11.56 3.26
CA SER A 409 23.40 11.91 3.76
C SER A 409 23.47 13.19 4.61
N LYS A 410 22.48 14.06 4.44
CA LYS A 410 22.44 15.35 5.12
C LYS A 410 21.03 15.75 5.51
N ASP A 411 20.95 16.63 6.47
CA ASP A 411 19.71 17.26 6.88
C ASP A 411 19.61 18.67 6.26
N PRO A 412 18.47 19.05 5.63
CA PRO A 412 18.28 20.37 5.05
C PRO A 412 18.35 21.52 6.07
N ASP A 413 17.97 21.25 7.32
CA ASP A 413 17.95 22.22 8.42
C ASP A 413 19.23 22.18 9.27
N GLY A 414 20.19 21.32 8.91
CA GLY A 414 21.50 21.18 9.57
C GLY A 414 21.46 20.40 10.88
N GLN A 415 20.46 19.57 11.09
CA GLN A 415 20.29 18.79 12.32
C GLN A 415 21.16 17.53 12.32
N THR A 416 21.38 16.96 13.51
CA THR A 416 22.05 15.67 13.68
C THR A 416 21.19 14.56 13.13
N LEU A 417 21.81 13.60 12.42
CA LEU A 417 21.17 12.44 11.86
C LEU A 417 21.47 11.17 12.68
N HIS A 418 20.45 10.39 12.93
CA HIS A 418 20.51 9.07 13.56
C HIS A 418 20.22 8.00 12.52
N TYR A 419 21.07 6.99 12.44
CA TYR A 419 21.02 5.93 11.44
C TYR A 419 20.57 4.63 12.08
N ARG A 420 19.79 3.84 11.32
CA ARG A 420 19.42 2.48 11.71
C ARG A 420 19.28 1.62 10.46
N TRP A 421 20.06 0.53 10.39
CA TRP A 421 20.00 -0.47 9.34
C TRP A 421 19.35 -1.75 9.89
N TRP A 422 18.40 -2.30 9.17
CA TRP A 422 17.75 -3.53 9.59
C TRP A 422 17.23 -4.34 8.40
N VAL A 423 17.10 -5.68 8.58
CA VAL A 423 16.55 -6.57 7.58
C VAL A 423 15.04 -6.61 7.74
N TYR A 424 14.31 -6.24 6.69
CA TYR A 424 12.85 -6.38 6.61
C TYR A 424 12.56 -7.82 6.18
N GLU A 425 12.51 -8.73 7.14
CA GLU A 425 12.49 -10.16 6.92
C GLU A 425 11.30 -10.65 6.13
N GLU A 426 10.15 -9.99 6.23
CA GLU A 426 8.89 -10.37 5.62
C GLU A 426 8.72 -9.80 4.20
N ALA A 427 9.57 -8.84 3.81
CA ALA A 427 9.41 -8.13 2.54
C ALA A 427 9.85 -8.96 1.33
N GLY A 428 9.12 -8.81 0.20
CA GLY A 428 9.53 -9.33 -1.11
C GLY A 428 9.40 -10.84 -1.28
N LEU A 429 8.68 -11.54 -0.41
CA LEU A 429 8.68 -13.01 -0.34
C LEU A 429 7.63 -13.70 -1.21
N SER A 430 6.75 -12.97 -1.88
CA SER A 430 5.81 -13.57 -2.84
C SER A 430 6.57 -14.20 -4.01
N GLY A 431 6.54 -15.53 -4.07
CA GLY A 431 7.18 -16.32 -5.14
C GLY A 431 8.67 -16.60 -4.98
N THR A 432 9.31 -16.20 -3.87
CA THR A 432 10.75 -16.44 -3.60
C THR A 432 11.00 -16.82 -2.15
N HIS A 433 12.25 -17.03 -1.78
CA HIS A 433 12.70 -17.33 -0.42
C HIS A 433 13.39 -16.12 0.21
N GLY A 434 13.22 -15.96 1.52
CA GLY A 434 14.02 -15.02 2.30
C GLY A 434 15.45 -15.52 2.47
N ALA A 435 16.42 -14.68 2.16
CA ALA A 435 17.83 -14.97 2.45
C ALA A 435 18.14 -14.74 3.94
N ASP A 436 19.17 -15.42 4.43
CA ASP A 436 19.68 -15.25 5.79
C ASP A 436 20.77 -14.18 5.79
N VAL A 437 20.46 -13.03 6.36
CA VAL A 437 21.34 -11.84 6.40
C VAL A 437 21.29 -11.22 7.80
N THR A 438 22.44 -10.82 8.31
CA THR A 438 22.53 -10.02 9.54
C THR A 438 23.29 -8.72 9.29
N ILE A 439 23.05 -7.71 10.14
CA ILE A 439 23.69 -6.40 10.03
C ILE A 439 24.66 -6.22 11.21
N ARG A 440 25.89 -5.80 10.92
CA ARG A 440 26.87 -5.34 11.91
C ARG A 440 26.90 -3.80 11.89
N ASN A 441 27.14 -3.20 13.04
CA ASN A 441 27.14 -1.73 13.24
C ASN A 441 25.84 -1.08 12.76
N ALA A 442 24.71 -1.67 13.13
CA ALA A 442 23.40 -1.32 12.61
C ALA A 442 22.95 0.14 12.86
N ASP A 443 23.50 0.79 13.89
CA ASP A 443 23.18 2.17 14.26
C ASP A 443 24.23 3.19 13.74
N GLY A 444 25.21 2.71 12.96
CA GLY A 444 26.25 3.56 12.39
C GLY A 444 25.87 4.16 11.04
N GLN A 445 26.48 5.29 10.68
CA GLN A 445 26.43 5.82 9.32
C GLN A 445 26.99 4.81 8.29
N GLN A 446 27.94 3.98 8.72
CA GLN A 446 28.49 2.85 7.99
C GLN A 446 28.18 1.56 8.72
N ALA A 447 27.71 0.57 7.99
CA ALA A 447 27.34 -0.75 8.48
C ALA A 447 27.82 -1.85 7.51
N GLU A 448 27.63 -3.11 7.89
CA GLU A 448 27.96 -4.26 7.05
C GLU A 448 26.79 -5.25 7.02
N ALA A 449 26.38 -5.67 5.83
CA ALA A 449 25.50 -6.82 5.66
C ALA A 449 26.31 -8.10 5.55
N VAL A 450 26.11 -9.02 6.46
CA VAL A 450 26.74 -10.35 6.47
C VAL A 450 25.77 -11.35 5.86
N ILE A 451 26.12 -11.93 4.73
CA ILE A 451 25.27 -12.83 3.95
C ILE A 451 25.62 -14.27 4.36
N HIS A 452 24.71 -14.95 5.05
CA HIS A 452 24.92 -16.32 5.54
C HIS A 452 24.49 -17.38 4.54
N SER A 453 23.27 -17.22 3.98
CA SER A 453 22.66 -18.22 3.11
C SER A 453 21.64 -17.58 2.15
N PRO A 454 21.47 -18.12 0.93
CA PRO A 454 20.37 -17.69 0.05
C PRO A 454 18.99 -18.07 0.59
N CYS A 455 18.92 -18.98 1.56
CA CYS A 455 17.65 -19.39 2.14
C CYS A 455 17.73 -19.39 3.67
N ARG A 456 16.85 -18.64 4.32
CA ARG A 456 16.72 -18.63 5.78
C ARG A 456 16.23 -19.98 6.29
N ALA A 457 16.90 -20.51 7.31
CA ALA A 457 16.52 -21.76 7.95
C ALA A 457 15.12 -21.66 8.58
N GLY A 458 14.33 -22.71 8.46
CA GLY A 458 13.00 -22.79 9.09
C GLY A 458 11.89 -22.03 8.37
N TRP A 459 12.16 -21.41 7.24
CA TRP A 459 11.15 -20.69 6.46
C TRP A 459 9.93 -21.56 6.08
N ILE A 460 10.17 -22.77 5.60
CA ILE A 460 9.14 -23.81 5.44
C ILE A 460 9.78 -25.15 5.74
N PRO A 461 9.35 -25.88 6.77
CA PRO A 461 9.86 -27.20 7.08
C PRO A 461 9.77 -28.15 5.87
N GLY A 462 10.90 -28.77 5.50
CA GLY A 462 10.97 -29.72 4.41
C GLY A 462 11.05 -29.13 3.00
N MET A 463 11.06 -27.82 2.82
CA MET A 463 11.29 -27.21 1.50
C MET A 463 12.79 -27.02 1.25
N PRO A 464 13.34 -27.61 0.15
CA PRO A 464 14.74 -27.42 -0.18
C PRO A 464 15.01 -25.98 -0.62
N CYS A 465 16.15 -25.44 -0.18
CA CYS A 465 16.68 -24.20 -0.71
C CYS A 465 16.98 -24.36 -2.20
N ARG A 466 16.49 -23.45 -3.05
CA ARG A 466 16.73 -23.49 -4.49
C ARG A 466 18.05 -22.82 -4.90
N GLY A 467 18.88 -22.42 -3.95
CA GLY A 467 20.16 -21.76 -4.20
C GLY A 467 20.05 -20.25 -4.47
N GLU A 468 18.84 -19.69 -4.42
CA GLU A 468 18.58 -18.26 -4.61
C GLU A 468 17.58 -17.77 -3.58
N GLY A 469 17.75 -16.52 -3.12
CA GLY A 469 16.84 -15.86 -2.19
C GLY A 469 16.98 -14.34 -2.24
N VAL A 470 16.07 -13.65 -1.55
CA VAL A 470 16.04 -12.20 -1.49
C VAL A 470 16.10 -11.73 -0.04
N ALA A 471 16.80 -10.61 0.20
CA ALA A 471 16.73 -9.88 1.45
C ALA A 471 16.49 -8.39 1.18
N HIS A 472 15.57 -7.79 1.92
CA HIS A 472 15.36 -6.35 1.91
C HIS A 472 16.01 -5.76 3.16
N ILE A 473 16.97 -4.86 2.97
CA ILE A 473 17.56 -4.07 4.04
C ILE A 473 16.96 -2.66 3.95
N ILE A 474 16.53 -2.14 5.08
CA ILE A 474 16.04 -0.77 5.19
C ILE A 474 17.07 0.04 5.98
N LEU A 475 17.50 1.16 5.40
CA LEU A 475 18.10 2.25 6.13
C LEU A 475 16.98 3.20 6.55
N GLU A 476 16.90 3.48 7.84
CA GLU A 476 16.13 4.58 8.42
C GLU A 476 17.11 5.67 8.87
N VAL A 477 16.84 6.91 8.49
CA VAL A 477 17.60 8.07 8.98
C VAL A 477 16.62 9.08 9.55
N THR A 478 16.78 9.38 10.83
CA THR A 478 15.89 10.28 11.57
C THR A 478 16.67 11.49 12.07
N ASP A 479 16.11 12.68 11.93
CA ASP A 479 16.63 13.95 12.43
C ASP A 479 16.33 14.18 13.92
N GLU A 480 16.77 15.33 14.46
CA GLU A 480 16.43 15.81 15.80
C GLU A 480 15.42 16.96 15.79
N GLY A 481 14.72 17.17 14.67
CA GLY A 481 13.73 18.21 14.49
C GLY A 481 12.45 18.04 15.31
N ARG A 482 11.52 18.98 15.11
CA ARG A 482 10.20 18.94 15.76
C ARG A 482 9.11 19.31 14.78
N PRO A 483 8.29 18.31 14.37
CA PRO A 483 8.39 16.87 14.70
C PRO A 483 9.65 16.23 14.10
N ARG A 484 10.14 15.13 14.67
CA ARG A 484 11.26 14.34 14.13
C ARG A 484 10.84 13.69 12.82
N LEU A 485 11.66 13.81 11.79
CA LEU A 485 11.35 13.27 10.48
C LEU A 485 12.27 12.12 10.10
N THR A 486 11.72 11.14 9.39
CA THR A 486 12.43 9.93 9.00
C THR A 486 12.37 9.76 7.49
N SER A 487 13.53 9.62 6.87
CA SER A 487 13.68 9.18 5.48
C SER A 487 14.22 7.77 5.41
N TYR A 488 13.93 7.05 4.32
CA TYR A 488 14.32 5.67 4.13
C TYR A 488 15.14 5.46 2.88
N ARG A 489 15.88 4.35 2.86
CA ARG A 489 16.43 3.79 1.63
C ARG A 489 16.33 2.26 1.69
N ARG A 490 15.79 1.68 0.63
CA ARG A 490 15.71 0.23 0.47
C ARG A 490 16.90 -0.29 -0.31
N ILE A 491 17.57 -1.33 0.23
CA ILE A 491 18.56 -2.13 -0.46
C ILE A 491 17.99 -3.53 -0.67
N ILE A 492 18.02 -4.03 -1.89
CA ILE A 492 17.54 -5.36 -2.24
C ILE A 492 18.73 -6.22 -2.62
N LEU A 493 18.94 -7.29 -1.85
CA LEU A 493 19.99 -8.27 -2.12
C LEU A 493 19.37 -9.49 -2.80
N HIS A 494 19.80 -9.77 -4.03
CA HIS A 494 19.57 -11.05 -4.72
C HIS A 494 20.71 -12.00 -4.35
N VAL A 495 20.47 -12.89 -3.41
CA VAL A 495 21.49 -13.76 -2.83
C VAL A 495 21.54 -15.08 -3.58
N ARG A 496 22.74 -15.51 -3.99
CA ARG A 496 23.00 -16.78 -4.67
C ARG A 496 23.79 -17.72 -3.78
N ALA A 497 23.67 -19.02 -4.05
CA ALA A 497 24.62 -19.99 -3.50
C ALA A 497 26.05 -19.64 -3.94
N PRO A 498 27.05 -19.88 -3.09
CA PRO A 498 28.44 -19.63 -3.47
C PRO A 498 28.78 -20.36 -4.76
N HIS A 499 29.47 -19.69 -5.69
CA HIS A 499 30.06 -20.38 -6.83
C HIS A 499 31.09 -21.39 -6.30
N GLU A 500 30.80 -22.68 -6.39
CA GLU A 500 31.86 -23.69 -6.23
C GLU A 500 32.86 -23.43 -7.36
N ASN A 501 34.07 -23.00 -7.01
CA ASN A 501 35.17 -22.94 -7.95
C ASN A 501 35.40 -24.36 -8.47
N ARG A 502 34.90 -24.65 -9.66
CA ARG A 502 35.18 -25.88 -10.39
C ARG A 502 36.60 -25.85 -10.93
#